data_ef06e5930982ddcf3ad81c1e5032439a
#
_entry.id   ef06e5930982ddcf3ad81c1e5032439a
#
_cell.length_a   1.000
_cell.length_b   1.000
_cell.length_c   1.000
_cell.angle_alpha   90.00
_cell.angle_beta   90.00
_cell.angle_gamma   90.00
#
_symmetry.space_group_name_H-M   'P 1'
#
loop_
_entity.id
_entity.type
_entity.pdbx_description
1 polymer ?
#
loop_
_entity_poly.entity_id
_entity_poly.type
_entity_poly.pdbx_seq_one_letter_code
_entity_poly.pdbx_strand_id
1 'polypeptide(L)'
;MNTKQHIGLLLLRVSIAFTMLIYGISKLNFGIEYINGLLEHYGLPTFLGYGVFVGEIIAPLLIIIGFRTKLAGLVFAINCFVAILMDRLPDVLSLNEHGGWSIGLIFIYMMFGLAMFNTGSGKYALSTNNKWD
;
A
#
# COMPACT_ATOMS: atom_id res chain seq x y z
N MET A 1 -14.24 -11.02 17.58
CA MET A 1 -12.83 -10.67 17.80
C MET A 1 -12.67 -10.12 19.20
N ASN A 2 -11.68 -10.58 19.95
CA ASN A 2 -11.47 -10.12 21.33
C ASN A 2 -10.60 -8.86 21.37
N THR A 3 -10.46 -8.26 22.58
CA THR A 3 -9.72 -7.02 22.76
C THR A 3 -8.26 -7.13 22.31
N LYS A 4 -7.61 -8.25 22.59
CA LYS A 4 -6.22 -8.45 22.19
C LYS A 4 -6.06 -8.47 20.68
N GLN A 5 -7.02 -9.06 19.96
CA GLN A 5 -7.00 -9.07 18.50
C GLN A 5 -7.21 -7.66 17.91
N HIS A 6 -8.09 -6.88 18.53
CA HIS A 6 -8.30 -5.48 18.09
C HIS A 6 -7.05 -4.64 18.32
N ILE A 7 -6.36 -4.83 19.44
CA ILE A 7 -5.10 -4.13 19.71
C ILE A 7 -4.02 -4.56 18.72
N GLY A 8 -3.94 -5.86 18.40
CA GLY A 8 -3.01 -6.37 17.42
C GLY A 8 -3.24 -5.76 16.04
N LEU A 9 -4.51 -5.67 15.61
CA LEU A 9 -4.84 -5.02 14.34
C LEU A 9 -4.45 -3.54 14.35
N LEU A 10 -4.68 -2.83 15.45
CA LEU A 10 -4.29 -1.44 15.56
C LEU A 10 -2.77 -1.27 15.41
N LEU A 11 -1.99 -2.09 16.10
CA LEU A 11 -0.53 -2.02 16.03
C LEU A 11 -0.03 -2.30 14.61
N LEU A 12 -0.52 -3.36 13.98
CA LEU A 12 -0.13 -3.70 12.60
C LEU A 12 -0.54 -2.60 11.63
N ARG A 13 -1.77 -2.12 11.76
CA ARG A 13 -2.32 -1.11 10.87
C ARG A 13 -1.52 0.18 10.91
N VAL A 14 -1.27 0.69 12.11
CA VAL A 14 -0.57 1.96 12.29
C VAL A 14 0.89 1.83 11.87
N SER A 15 1.59 0.79 12.33
CA SER A 15 3.02 0.65 12.04
C SER A 15 3.31 0.45 10.56
N ILE A 16 2.58 -0.46 9.91
CA ILE A 16 2.83 -0.75 8.50
C ILE A 16 2.39 0.42 7.63
N ALA A 17 1.20 0.97 7.89
CA ALA A 17 0.70 2.09 7.09
C ALA A 17 1.57 3.34 7.24
N PHE A 18 2.12 3.58 8.43
CA PHE A 18 3.06 4.69 8.63
C PHE A 18 4.32 4.51 7.78
N THR A 19 4.87 3.30 7.75
CA THR A 19 6.03 3.00 6.91
C THR A 19 5.72 3.20 5.43
N MET A 20 4.55 2.74 4.99
CA MET A 20 4.10 2.95 3.61
C MET A 20 3.99 4.42 3.27
N LEU A 21 3.47 5.22 4.21
CA LEU A 21 3.32 6.66 4.02
C LEU A 21 4.65 7.37 3.83
N ILE A 22 5.68 6.97 4.59
CA ILE A 22 7.01 7.53 4.44
C ILE A 22 7.54 7.30 3.03
N TYR A 23 7.38 6.08 2.50
CA TYR A 23 7.79 5.80 1.12
C TYR A 23 7.00 6.61 0.10
N GLY A 24 5.69 6.78 0.32
CA GLY A 24 4.85 7.57 -0.57
C GLY A 24 5.26 9.04 -0.61
N ILE A 25 5.55 9.62 0.55
CA ILE A 25 6.00 11.01 0.64
C ILE A 25 7.36 11.18 -0.04
N SER A 26 8.27 10.21 0.13
CA SER A 26 9.56 10.24 -0.54
C SER A 26 9.42 10.25 -2.06
N LYS A 27 8.44 9.53 -2.60
CA LYS A 27 8.19 9.51 -4.04
C LYS A 27 7.66 10.84 -4.57
N LEU A 28 6.94 11.61 -3.75
CA LEU A 28 6.52 12.96 -4.16
C LEU A 28 7.71 13.84 -4.51
N ASN A 29 8.81 13.68 -3.77
CA ASN A 29 9.99 14.52 -3.96
C ASN A 29 10.91 14.03 -5.08
N PHE A 30 10.98 12.69 -5.30
CA PHE A 30 12.01 12.12 -6.17
C PHE A 30 11.47 11.21 -7.27
N GLY A 31 10.21 10.81 -7.23
CA GLY A 31 9.74 9.70 -8.04
C GLY A 31 8.76 10.01 -9.13
N ILE A 32 8.20 11.24 -9.21
CA ILE A 32 7.15 11.51 -10.19
C ILE A 32 7.66 11.43 -11.63
N GLU A 33 8.86 11.92 -11.90
CA GLU A 33 9.44 11.85 -13.22
C GLU A 33 9.72 10.41 -13.63
N TYR A 34 10.21 9.61 -12.69
CA TYR A 34 10.44 8.19 -12.92
C TYR A 34 9.14 7.45 -13.23
N ILE A 35 8.08 7.73 -12.48
CA ILE A 35 6.76 7.13 -12.71
C ILE A 35 6.21 7.54 -14.06
N ASN A 36 6.30 8.82 -14.42
CA ASN A 36 5.86 9.30 -15.71
C ASN A 36 6.64 8.65 -16.85
N GLY A 37 7.94 8.46 -16.68
CA GLY A 37 8.77 7.75 -17.64
C GLY A 37 8.34 6.31 -17.83
N LEU A 38 8.01 5.60 -16.76
CA LEU A 38 7.48 4.23 -16.84
C LEU A 38 6.16 4.19 -17.61
N LEU A 39 5.25 5.12 -17.30
CA LEU A 39 3.96 5.18 -17.97
C LEU A 39 4.12 5.42 -19.46
N GLU A 40 5.00 6.35 -19.85
CA GLU A 40 5.28 6.62 -21.24
C GLU A 40 5.89 5.40 -21.95
N HIS A 41 6.78 4.68 -21.28
CA HIS A 41 7.39 3.47 -21.82
C HIS A 41 6.34 2.40 -22.16
N TYR A 42 5.30 2.27 -21.34
CA TYR A 42 4.21 1.33 -21.58
C TYR A 42 3.07 1.91 -22.43
N GLY A 43 3.21 3.14 -22.91
CA GLY A 43 2.18 3.78 -23.73
C GLY A 43 0.95 4.21 -22.96
N LEU A 44 1.07 4.40 -21.66
CA LEU A 44 -0.04 4.76 -20.79
C LEU A 44 -0.08 6.26 -20.53
N PRO A 45 -1.28 6.85 -20.29
CA PRO A 45 -1.36 8.28 -19.98
C PRO A 45 -0.63 8.62 -18.67
N THR A 46 0.08 9.75 -18.65
CA THR A 46 0.86 10.16 -17.50
C THR A 46 0.00 10.57 -16.29
N PHE A 47 -1.28 10.91 -16.51
CA PHE A 47 -2.17 11.23 -15.38
C PHE A 47 -2.34 10.03 -14.43
N LEU A 48 -2.09 8.80 -14.89
CA LEU A 48 -2.12 7.63 -14.02
C LEU A 48 -1.10 7.67 -12.90
N GLY A 49 -0.05 8.52 -13.03
CA GLY A 49 0.89 8.75 -11.94
C GLY A 49 0.22 9.32 -10.69
N TYR A 50 -0.84 10.09 -10.85
CA TYR A 50 -1.62 10.57 -9.70
C TYR A 50 -2.30 9.43 -8.96
N GLY A 51 -2.68 8.38 -9.67
CA GLY A 51 -3.23 7.17 -9.04
C GLY A 51 -2.23 6.49 -8.11
N VAL A 52 -0.94 6.52 -8.45
CA VAL A 52 0.12 5.99 -7.60
C VAL A 52 0.15 6.76 -6.27
N PHE A 53 0.05 8.07 -6.31
CA PHE A 53 0.06 8.88 -5.10
C PHE A 53 -1.19 8.63 -4.24
N VAL A 54 -2.35 8.43 -4.86
CA VAL A 54 -3.56 8.05 -4.13
C VAL A 54 -3.31 6.73 -3.39
N GLY A 55 -2.70 5.75 -4.06
CA GLY A 55 -2.42 4.46 -3.44
C GLY A 55 -1.34 4.52 -2.36
N GLU A 56 -0.37 5.42 -2.49
CA GLU A 56 0.79 5.42 -1.61
C GLU A 56 0.74 6.48 -0.50
N ILE A 57 -0.17 7.45 -0.58
CA ILE A 57 -0.30 8.50 0.42
C ILE A 57 -1.68 8.50 1.04
N ILE A 58 -2.73 8.59 0.22
CA ILE A 58 -4.10 8.69 0.73
C ILE A 58 -4.54 7.39 1.36
N ALA A 59 -4.29 6.24 0.70
CA ALA A 59 -4.70 4.95 1.25
C ALA A 59 -4.01 4.64 2.59
N PRO A 60 -2.68 4.82 2.76
CA PRO A 60 -2.07 4.64 4.07
C PRO A 60 -2.62 5.57 5.14
N LEU A 61 -2.91 6.84 4.81
CA LEU A 61 -3.51 7.76 5.77
C LEU A 61 -4.87 7.25 6.25
N LEU A 62 -5.70 6.79 5.32
CA LEU A 62 -7.02 6.23 5.67
C LEU A 62 -6.89 4.97 6.54
N ILE A 63 -5.90 4.15 6.27
CA ILE A 63 -5.64 2.95 7.08
C ILE A 63 -5.20 3.33 8.49
N ILE A 64 -4.33 4.34 8.64
CA ILE A 64 -3.85 4.78 9.95
C ILE A 64 -5.00 5.26 10.82
N ILE A 65 -5.86 6.13 10.28
CA ILE A 65 -7.00 6.65 11.04
C ILE A 65 -8.14 5.66 11.14
N GLY A 66 -8.17 4.63 10.30
CA GLY A 66 -9.22 3.63 10.32
C GLY A 66 -10.51 4.09 9.66
N PHE A 67 -10.42 4.83 8.56
CA PHE A 67 -11.57 5.27 7.79
C PHE A 67 -11.59 4.54 6.45
N ARG A 68 -12.68 3.82 6.19
CA ARG A 68 -12.82 3.00 4.97
C ARG A 68 -11.62 2.08 4.76
N THR A 69 -11.20 1.41 5.83
CA THR A 69 -9.96 0.60 5.83
C THR A 69 -9.99 -0.50 4.80
N LYS A 70 -11.12 -1.16 4.58
CA LYS A 70 -11.22 -2.22 3.58
C LYS A 70 -10.99 -1.68 2.18
N LEU A 71 -11.61 -0.55 1.87
CA LEU A 71 -11.44 0.08 0.56
C LEU A 71 -10.00 0.57 0.36
N ALA A 72 -9.44 1.22 1.37
CA ALA A 72 -8.07 1.72 1.30
C ALA A 72 -7.07 0.57 1.16
N GLY A 73 -7.28 -0.53 1.87
CA GLY A 73 -6.43 -1.72 1.74
C GLY A 73 -6.47 -2.32 0.35
N LEU A 74 -7.66 -2.41 -0.25
CA LEU A 74 -7.81 -2.91 -1.61
C LEU A 74 -7.10 -2.01 -2.62
N VAL A 75 -7.30 -0.70 -2.52
CA VAL A 75 -6.66 0.27 -3.41
C VAL A 75 -5.14 0.16 -3.30
N PHE A 76 -4.62 0.07 -2.08
CA PHE A 76 -3.19 -0.06 -1.87
C PHE A 76 -2.64 -1.38 -2.44
N ALA A 77 -3.36 -2.48 -2.23
CA ALA A 77 -2.94 -3.78 -2.77
C ALA A 77 -2.87 -3.76 -4.30
N ILE A 78 -3.87 -3.15 -4.95
CA ILE A 78 -3.87 -3.00 -6.41
C ILE A 78 -2.69 -2.15 -6.85
N ASN A 79 -2.41 -1.05 -6.14
CA ASN A 79 -1.27 -0.19 -6.46
C ASN A 79 0.05 -0.96 -6.38
N CYS A 80 0.25 -1.77 -5.34
CA CYS A 80 1.45 -2.59 -5.19
C CYS A 80 1.57 -3.62 -6.30
N PHE A 81 0.46 -4.27 -6.66
CA PHE A 81 0.45 -5.27 -7.72
C PHE A 81 0.85 -4.64 -9.06
N VAL A 82 0.29 -3.48 -9.39
CA VAL A 82 0.63 -2.76 -10.62
C VAL A 82 2.11 -2.36 -10.61
N ALA A 83 2.62 -1.90 -9.48
CA ALA A 83 4.03 -1.52 -9.36
C ALA A 83 4.95 -2.71 -9.61
N ILE A 84 4.61 -3.89 -9.09
CA ILE A 84 5.38 -5.10 -9.34
C ILE A 84 5.39 -5.43 -10.84
N LEU A 85 4.22 -5.38 -11.48
CA LEU A 85 4.13 -5.70 -12.91
C LEU A 85 4.90 -4.72 -13.79
N MET A 86 4.86 -3.43 -13.47
CA MET A 86 5.45 -2.40 -14.31
C MET A 86 6.95 -2.23 -14.12
N ASP A 87 7.43 -2.39 -12.90
CA ASP A 87 8.80 -2.00 -12.54
C ASP A 87 9.64 -3.15 -12.02
N ARG A 88 9.04 -4.09 -11.28
CA ARG A 88 9.78 -5.08 -10.51
C ARG A 88 9.61 -6.51 -11.03
N LEU A 89 8.98 -6.69 -12.18
CA LEU A 89 8.75 -8.03 -12.70
C LEU A 89 10.04 -8.83 -12.88
N PRO A 90 11.15 -8.26 -13.39
CA PRO A 90 12.40 -9.01 -13.49
C PRO A 90 12.98 -9.42 -12.13
N ASP A 91 12.58 -8.75 -11.04
CA ASP A 91 13.11 -8.98 -9.70
C ASP A 91 12.33 -10.03 -8.91
N VAL A 92 11.23 -10.55 -9.46
CA VAL A 92 10.34 -11.47 -8.72
C VAL A 92 11.08 -12.72 -8.25
N LEU A 93 12.05 -13.20 -9.01
CA LEU A 93 12.82 -14.40 -8.68
C LEU A 93 14.25 -14.09 -8.21
N SER A 94 14.57 -12.82 -7.91
CA SER A 94 15.91 -12.43 -7.53
C SER A 94 16.00 -12.05 -6.05
N LEU A 95 17.24 -12.05 -5.53
CA LEU A 95 17.53 -11.63 -4.16
C LEU A 95 18.21 -10.26 -4.19
N ASN A 96 17.98 -9.46 -3.13
CA ASN A 96 18.68 -8.19 -3.00
C ASN A 96 20.09 -8.39 -2.44
N GLU A 97 20.85 -7.31 -2.29
CA GLU A 97 22.24 -7.37 -1.84
C GLU A 97 22.42 -7.91 -0.41
N HIS A 98 21.35 -7.90 0.38
CA HIS A 98 21.38 -8.40 1.76
C HIS A 98 20.81 -9.82 1.87
N GLY A 99 20.55 -10.50 0.76
CA GLY A 99 20.06 -11.87 0.75
C GLY A 99 18.56 -12.01 0.89
N GLY A 100 17.80 -10.89 1.03
CA GLY A 100 16.35 -10.92 1.05
C GLY A 100 15.75 -10.94 -0.36
N TRP A 101 14.47 -11.27 -0.45
CA TRP A 101 13.75 -11.26 -1.72
C TRP A 101 13.62 -9.81 -2.22
N SER A 102 14.00 -9.56 -3.48
CA SER A 102 14.06 -8.19 -4.01
C SER A 102 12.74 -7.44 -3.94
N ILE A 103 11.61 -8.13 -4.09
CA ILE A 103 10.28 -7.51 -3.97
C ILE A 103 9.64 -7.78 -2.61
N GLY A 104 10.40 -8.30 -1.64
CA GLY A 104 9.83 -8.75 -0.36
C GLY A 104 9.03 -7.68 0.35
N LEU A 105 9.53 -6.46 0.42
CA LEU A 105 8.84 -5.38 1.11
C LEU A 105 7.52 -5.01 0.43
N ILE A 106 7.53 -4.82 -0.89
CA ILE A 106 6.32 -4.46 -1.62
C ILE A 106 5.31 -5.61 -1.63
N PHE A 107 5.79 -6.86 -1.66
CA PHE A 107 4.92 -8.03 -1.54
C PHE A 107 4.22 -8.05 -0.18
N ILE A 108 4.94 -7.78 0.90
CA ILE A 108 4.36 -7.73 2.25
C ILE A 108 3.31 -6.61 2.32
N TYR A 109 3.57 -5.46 1.74
CA TYR A 109 2.60 -4.37 1.70
C TYR A 109 1.35 -4.77 0.94
N MET A 110 1.49 -5.45 -0.19
CA MET A 110 0.35 -5.93 -0.97
C MET A 110 -0.49 -6.91 -0.15
N MET A 111 0.15 -7.86 0.53
CA MET A 111 -0.55 -8.82 1.38
C MET A 111 -1.23 -8.13 2.56
N PHE A 112 -0.58 -7.12 3.15
CA PHE A 112 -1.18 -6.32 4.20
C PHE A 112 -2.45 -5.61 3.70
N GLY A 113 -2.40 -5.01 2.51
CA GLY A 113 -3.58 -4.38 1.92
C GLY A 113 -4.73 -5.35 1.74
N LEU A 114 -4.45 -6.54 1.24
CA LEU A 114 -5.45 -7.60 1.09
C LEU A 114 -5.99 -8.07 2.44
N ALA A 115 -5.12 -8.17 3.45
CA ALA A 115 -5.55 -8.52 4.79
C ALA A 115 -6.51 -7.47 5.37
N MET A 116 -6.21 -6.19 5.19
CA MET A 116 -7.09 -5.10 5.62
C MET A 116 -8.44 -5.14 4.89
N PHE A 117 -8.42 -5.47 3.61
CA PHE A 117 -9.66 -5.65 2.85
C PHE A 117 -10.54 -6.75 3.44
N ASN A 118 -9.93 -7.82 3.95
CA ASN A 118 -10.66 -8.94 4.55
C ASN A 118 -11.12 -8.67 5.98
N THR A 119 -10.24 -8.09 6.82
CA THR A 119 -10.51 -7.94 8.26
C THR A 119 -11.16 -6.61 8.62
N GLY A 120 -10.90 -5.56 7.84
CA GLY A 120 -11.22 -4.20 8.22
C GLY A 120 -10.27 -3.68 9.31
N SER A 121 -10.64 -2.55 9.91
CA SER A 121 -9.78 -1.82 10.84
C SER A 121 -9.75 -2.38 12.27
N GLY A 122 -10.71 -3.20 12.65
CA GLY A 122 -10.96 -3.50 14.05
C GLY A 122 -11.74 -2.36 14.71
N LYS A 123 -11.94 -2.41 16.03
CA LYS A 123 -12.79 -1.43 16.71
C LYS A 123 -12.11 -0.09 16.99
N TYR A 124 -10.77 -0.05 16.99
CA TYR A 124 -10.03 1.18 17.29
C TYR A 124 -9.79 1.98 16.00
N ALA A 125 -10.85 2.59 15.50
CA ALA A 125 -10.82 3.27 14.22
C ALA A 125 -11.83 4.42 14.20
N LEU A 126 -11.63 5.35 13.29
CA LEU A 126 -12.51 6.51 13.11
C LEU A 126 -13.91 6.08 12.66
N SER A 127 -14.03 5.05 11.85
CA SER A 127 -15.29 4.54 11.35
C SER A 127 -15.31 3.01 11.39
N THR A 128 -16.41 2.43 11.86
CA THR A 128 -16.56 0.98 11.94
C THR A 128 -17.93 0.50 11.45
N ASN A 129 -18.78 1.40 10.96
CA ASN A 129 -20.16 1.07 10.63
C ASN A 129 -20.46 0.93 9.14
N ASN A 130 -19.49 1.23 8.28
CA ASN A 130 -19.68 1.13 6.84
C ASN A 130 -19.17 -0.22 6.34
N LYS A 131 -19.74 -0.72 5.24
CA LYS A 131 -19.31 -2.00 4.68
C LYS A 131 -17.85 -1.99 4.19
N TRP A 132 -17.28 -0.83 3.95
CA TRP A 132 -15.90 -0.66 3.50
C TRP A 132 -14.92 -0.41 4.64
N ASP A 133 -15.38 -0.42 5.89
CA ASP A 133 -14.55 -0.24 7.07
C ASP A 133 -13.96 -1.58 7.52
#